data_9b82c5984d79610b3a9862bdcf5401b5
#
_entry.id   9b82c5984d79610b3a9862bdcf5401b5
#
_cell.length_a   1.000
_cell.length_b   1.000
_cell.length_c   1.000
_cell.angle_alpha   90.00
_cell.angle_beta   90.00
_cell.angle_gamma   90.00
#
_symmetry.space_group_name_H-M   'P 1'
#
loop_
_entity.id
_entity.type
_entity.pdbx_description
1 polymer ?
#
loop_
_entity_poly.entity_id
_entity_poly.type
_entity_poly.pdbx_seq_one_letter_code
_entity_poly.pdbx_strand_id
1 'polypeptide(L)'
;MPRVSSDVSARSRELLDGHFDEWQPLRELARPPRGWIRAVREALGMSAAAVAARLGTTAGAVTRLEQSEAAGRVRLDTLRRAADALGCDLVYLLVPRRPLTTVVRERARELARGQLAAVAQTMLLEDQATDQAAELEDQLTRRLIARGGLWSQQASD
;
A
#
# COMPACT_ATOMS: atom_id res chain seq x y z
N MET A 1 8.59 -13.98 14.59
CA MET A 1 8.78 -13.32 13.27
C MET A 1 10.10 -12.57 13.31
N PRO A 2 11.04 -12.81 12.35
CA PRO A 2 12.26 -12.03 12.29
C PRO A 2 11.94 -10.55 12.04
N ARG A 3 12.55 -9.67 12.83
CA ARG A 3 12.43 -8.22 12.62
C ARG A 3 13.17 -7.86 11.31
N VAL A 4 12.50 -7.15 10.42
CA VAL A 4 13.18 -6.58 9.24
C VAL A 4 14.21 -5.58 9.75
N SER A 5 15.45 -5.68 9.28
CA SER A 5 16.52 -4.73 9.63
C SER A 5 16.09 -3.31 9.25
N SER A 6 16.45 -2.33 10.08
CA SER A 6 16.17 -0.91 9.83
C SER A 6 16.71 -0.43 8.48
N ASP A 7 17.90 -0.93 8.10
CA ASP A 7 18.55 -0.56 6.85
C ASP A 7 17.82 -1.12 5.63
N VAL A 8 17.33 -2.37 5.71
CA VAL A 8 16.50 -2.97 4.66
C VAL A 8 15.20 -2.19 4.51
N SER A 9 14.58 -1.83 5.63
CA SER A 9 13.34 -1.04 5.61
C SER A 9 13.56 0.36 5.03
N ALA A 10 14.70 1.01 5.34
CA ALA A 10 15.04 2.32 4.80
C ALA A 10 15.23 2.27 3.28
N ARG A 11 16.04 1.34 2.77
CA ARG A 11 16.25 1.14 1.33
C ARG A 11 14.96 0.81 0.58
N SER A 12 14.11 -0.04 1.17
CA SER A 12 12.81 -0.37 0.57
C SER A 12 11.90 0.86 0.48
N ARG A 13 11.89 1.72 1.50
CA ARG A 13 11.13 2.98 1.46
C ARG A 13 11.64 3.93 0.37
N GLU A 14 12.96 4.12 0.30
CA GLU A 14 13.58 4.98 -0.71
C GLU A 14 13.24 4.50 -2.13
N LEU A 15 13.34 3.19 -2.37
CA LEU A 15 12.98 2.61 -3.66
C LEU A 15 11.51 2.86 -4.01
N LEU A 16 10.60 2.61 -3.08
CA LEU A 16 9.16 2.78 -3.31
C LEU A 16 8.77 4.26 -3.42
N ASP A 17 9.37 5.13 -2.60
CA ASP A 17 9.14 6.57 -2.65
C ASP A 17 9.73 7.20 -3.93
N GLY A 18 10.78 6.59 -4.52
CA GLY A 18 11.34 7.00 -5.81
C GLY A 18 10.35 6.90 -6.98
N HIS A 19 9.37 6.00 -6.87
CA HIS A 19 8.29 5.85 -7.87
C HIS A 19 6.99 6.55 -7.46
N PHE A 20 6.99 7.29 -6.35
CA PHE A 20 5.76 7.85 -5.79
C PHE A 20 5.01 8.72 -6.80
N ASP A 21 5.69 9.64 -7.47
CA ASP A 21 5.10 10.58 -8.43
C ASP A 21 4.60 9.87 -9.70
N GLU A 22 5.32 8.84 -10.15
CA GLU A 22 4.91 8.01 -11.30
C GLU A 22 3.64 7.22 -11.03
N TRP A 23 3.45 6.77 -9.77
CA TRP A 23 2.33 5.91 -9.42
C TRP A 23 1.07 6.70 -9.02
N GLN A 24 1.20 7.98 -8.63
CA GLN A 24 0.04 8.78 -8.20
C GLN A 24 -1.07 8.86 -9.27
N PRO A 25 -0.78 9.11 -10.56
CA PRO A 25 -1.82 9.16 -11.59
C PRO A 25 -2.58 7.84 -11.75
N LEU A 26 -1.96 6.70 -11.42
CA LEU A 26 -2.59 5.38 -11.53
C LEU A 26 -3.75 5.20 -10.52
N ARG A 27 -3.78 5.99 -9.44
CA ARG A 27 -4.88 5.97 -8.47
C ARG A 27 -6.18 6.55 -9.04
N GLU A 28 -6.05 7.46 -9.99
CA GLU A 28 -7.18 8.13 -10.64
C GLU A 28 -7.67 7.37 -11.86
N LEU A 29 -6.94 6.31 -12.25
CA LEU A 29 -7.33 5.46 -13.36
C LEU A 29 -8.66 4.75 -13.04
N ALA A 30 -9.73 5.26 -13.64
CA ALA A 30 -11.05 4.72 -13.44
C ALA A 30 -11.14 3.31 -14.05
N ARG A 31 -11.53 2.34 -13.22
CA ARG A 31 -11.85 1.01 -13.73
C ARG A 31 -13.12 1.11 -14.60
N PRO A 32 -13.17 0.42 -15.77
CA PRO A 32 -14.39 0.34 -16.55
C PRO A 32 -15.57 -0.14 -15.70
N PRO A 33 -16.78 0.42 -15.85
CA PRO A 33 -17.93 0.08 -14.99
C PRO A 33 -18.29 -1.41 -14.99
N ARG A 34 -17.95 -2.13 -16.08
CA ARG A 34 -18.23 -3.56 -16.26
C ARG A 34 -16.99 -4.44 -16.09
N GLY A 35 -15.89 -3.88 -15.57
CA GLY A 35 -14.60 -4.55 -15.36
C GLY A 35 -13.69 -4.52 -16.59
N TRP A 36 -12.40 -4.81 -16.36
CA TRP A 36 -11.37 -4.82 -17.42
C TRP A 36 -11.48 -6.01 -18.33
N ILE A 37 -11.76 -7.22 -17.81
CA ILE A 37 -11.89 -8.45 -18.61
C ILE A 37 -12.91 -8.24 -19.71
N ARG A 38 -14.09 -7.72 -19.36
CA ARG A 38 -15.14 -7.47 -20.31
C ARG A 38 -14.79 -6.36 -21.28
N ALA A 39 -14.23 -5.25 -20.80
CA ALA A 39 -13.85 -4.13 -21.64
C ALA A 39 -12.83 -4.53 -22.72
N VAL A 40 -11.79 -5.27 -22.33
CA VAL A 40 -10.76 -5.77 -23.26
C VAL A 40 -11.36 -6.81 -24.22
N ARG A 41 -12.16 -7.76 -23.73
CA ARG A 41 -12.81 -8.74 -24.59
C ARG A 41 -13.69 -8.08 -25.66
N GLU A 42 -14.51 -7.11 -25.28
CA GLU A 42 -15.37 -6.38 -26.21
C GLU A 42 -14.55 -5.54 -27.21
N ALA A 43 -13.48 -4.89 -26.76
CA ALA A 43 -12.56 -4.15 -27.64
C ALA A 43 -11.86 -5.05 -28.66
N LEU A 44 -11.57 -6.31 -28.29
CA LEU A 44 -11.01 -7.32 -29.21
C LEU A 44 -12.07 -7.97 -30.11
N GLY A 45 -13.35 -7.61 -29.98
CA GLY A 45 -14.45 -8.25 -30.73
C GLY A 45 -14.68 -9.71 -30.35
N MET A 46 -14.19 -10.16 -29.18
CA MET A 46 -14.29 -11.55 -28.77
C MET A 46 -15.63 -11.82 -28.07
N SER A 47 -16.24 -12.97 -28.40
CA SER A 47 -17.38 -13.51 -27.64
C SER A 47 -16.92 -14.13 -26.32
N ALA A 48 -17.83 -14.23 -25.34
CA ALA A 48 -17.56 -14.96 -24.10
C ALA A 48 -17.18 -16.45 -24.37
N ALA A 49 -17.74 -17.05 -25.42
CA ALA A 49 -17.39 -18.40 -25.84
C ALA A 49 -15.95 -18.51 -26.36
N ALA A 50 -15.46 -17.47 -27.08
CA ALA A 50 -14.08 -17.44 -27.57
C ALA A 50 -13.07 -17.36 -26.41
N VAL A 51 -13.35 -16.55 -25.39
CA VAL A 51 -12.52 -16.48 -24.17
C VAL A 51 -12.63 -17.80 -23.38
N ALA A 52 -13.82 -18.36 -23.27
CA ALA A 52 -14.05 -19.62 -22.58
C ALA A 52 -13.22 -20.78 -23.19
N ALA A 53 -13.15 -20.85 -24.52
CA ALA A 53 -12.33 -21.84 -25.20
C ALA A 53 -10.84 -21.72 -24.85
N ARG A 54 -10.31 -20.48 -24.73
CA ARG A 54 -8.91 -20.23 -24.32
C ARG A 54 -8.65 -20.56 -22.84
N LEU A 55 -9.66 -20.36 -21.99
CA LEU A 55 -9.58 -20.66 -20.56
C LEU A 55 -9.88 -22.13 -20.21
N GLY A 56 -10.33 -22.95 -21.16
CA GLY A 56 -10.77 -24.32 -20.91
C GLY A 56 -12.03 -24.37 -20.03
N THR A 57 -13.00 -23.47 -20.25
CA THR A 57 -14.20 -23.31 -19.43
C THR A 57 -15.45 -23.06 -20.29
N THR A 58 -16.55 -22.63 -19.68
CA THR A 58 -17.81 -22.33 -20.37
C THR A 58 -18.04 -20.82 -20.51
N ALA A 59 -18.80 -20.39 -21.52
CA ALA A 59 -19.17 -18.99 -21.72
C ALA A 59 -19.88 -18.40 -20.48
N GLY A 60 -20.75 -19.19 -19.82
CA GLY A 60 -21.40 -18.80 -18.57
C GLY A 60 -20.40 -18.58 -17.41
N ALA A 61 -19.30 -19.36 -17.36
CA ALA A 61 -18.24 -19.14 -16.37
C ALA A 61 -17.48 -17.83 -16.64
N VAL A 62 -17.21 -17.49 -17.90
CA VAL A 62 -16.61 -16.21 -18.28
C VAL A 62 -17.51 -15.05 -17.89
N THR A 63 -18.82 -15.12 -18.13
CA THR A 63 -19.78 -14.07 -17.73
C THR A 63 -19.79 -13.87 -16.20
N ARG A 64 -19.78 -14.97 -15.43
CA ARG A 64 -19.67 -14.88 -13.95
C ARG A 64 -18.34 -14.31 -13.50
N LEU A 65 -17.25 -14.62 -14.19
CA LEU A 65 -15.92 -14.08 -13.92
C LEU A 65 -15.91 -12.57 -14.13
N GLU A 66 -16.46 -12.07 -15.25
CA GLU A 66 -16.59 -10.64 -15.55
C GLU A 66 -17.41 -9.91 -14.47
N GLN A 67 -18.53 -10.51 -14.03
CA GLN A 67 -19.33 -9.97 -12.94
C GLN A 67 -18.60 -9.93 -11.60
N SER A 68 -17.84 -10.99 -11.29
CA SER A 68 -17.03 -11.07 -10.07
C SER A 68 -15.90 -10.05 -10.06
N GLU A 69 -15.26 -9.85 -11.20
CA GLU A 69 -14.23 -8.82 -11.38
C GLU A 69 -14.83 -7.42 -11.21
N ALA A 70 -15.95 -7.12 -11.87
CA ALA A 70 -16.65 -5.85 -11.73
C ALA A 70 -17.06 -5.57 -10.27
N ALA A 71 -17.40 -6.62 -9.51
CA ALA A 71 -17.74 -6.54 -8.09
C ALA A 71 -16.49 -6.54 -7.15
N GLY A 72 -15.26 -6.63 -7.68
CA GLY A 72 -14.03 -6.67 -6.88
C GLY A 72 -13.84 -7.95 -6.06
N ARG A 73 -14.45 -9.07 -6.47
CA ARG A 73 -14.44 -10.36 -5.73
C ARG A 73 -13.69 -11.48 -6.44
N VAL A 74 -12.84 -11.14 -7.38
CA VAL A 74 -12.06 -12.11 -8.15
C VAL A 74 -10.65 -12.26 -7.52
N ARG A 75 -10.10 -13.47 -7.61
CA ARG A 75 -8.73 -13.76 -7.15
C ARG A 75 -7.71 -13.31 -8.21
N LEU A 76 -6.52 -12.89 -7.75
CA LEU A 76 -5.44 -12.45 -8.65
C LEU A 76 -4.96 -13.54 -9.60
N ASP A 77 -4.91 -14.80 -9.17
CA ASP A 77 -4.56 -15.93 -10.03
C ASP A 77 -5.58 -16.12 -11.17
N THR A 78 -6.86 -15.94 -10.86
CA THR A 78 -7.94 -16.00 -11.85
C THR A 78 -7.86 -14.81 -12.82
N LEU A 79 -7.56 -13.60 -12.34
CA LEU A 79 -7.34 -12.43 -13.19
C LEU A 79 -6.14 -12.63 -14.13
N ARG A 80 -5.05 -13.20 -13.63
CA ARG A 80 -3.86 -13.48 -14.46
C ARG A 80 -4.20 -14.40 -15.62
N ARG A 81 -4.88 -15.52 -15.33
CA ARG A 81 -5.32 -16.44 -16.37
C ARG A 81 -6.27 -15.79 -17.39
N ALA A 82 -7.17 -14.92 -16.93
CA ALA A 82 -8.05 -14.19 -17.83
C ALA A 82 -7.30 -13.20 -18.70
N ALA A 83 -6.32 -12.47 -18.15
CA ALA A 83 -5.45 -11.58 -18.90
C ALA A 83 -4.66 -12.36 -19.96
N ASP A 84 -4.02 -13.46 -19.62
CA ASP A 84 -3.30 -14.34 -20.54
C ASP A 84 -4.21 -14.80 -21.71
N ALA A 85 -5.44 -15.20 -21.41
CA ALA A 85 -6.42 -15.60 -22.42
C ALA A 85 -6.82 -14.46 -23.37
N LEU A 86 -6.70 -13.21 -22.94
CA LEU A 86 -6.95 -12.01 -23.72
C LEU A 86 -5.68 -11.45 -24.39
N GLY A 87 -4.51 -12.08 -24.18
CA GLY A 87 -3.23 -11.61 -24.68
C GLY A 87 -2.73 -10.36 -23.96
N CYS A 88 -3.07 -10.22 -22.68
CA CYS A 88 -2.70 -9.10 -21.81
C CYS A 88 -1.90 -9.58 -20.59
N ASP A 89 -1.12 -8.67 -20.03
CA ASP A 89 -0.48 -8.87 -18.74
C ASP A 89 -1.34 -8.31 -17.60
N LEU A 90 -1.40 -9.02 -16.48
CA LEU A 90 -1.99 -8.50 -15.25
C LEU A 90 -0.93 -7.74 -14.45
N VAL A 91 -1.13 -6.44 -14.30
CA VAL A 91 -0.36 -5.61 -13.39
C VAL A 91 -1.23 -5.24 -12.18
N TYR A 92 -0.70 -5.43 -10.97
CA TYR A 92 -1.33 -4.90 -9.76
C TYR A 92 -0.30 -4.16 -8.92
N LEU A 93 -0.73 -3.12 -8.23
CA LEU A 93 0.14 -2.21 -7.52
C LEU A 93 -0.54 -1.70 -6.26
N LEU A 94 0.22 -1.58 -5.17
CA LEU A 94 -0.18 -0.85 -3.98
C LEU A 94 0.45 0.53 -4.03
N VAL A 95 -0.35 1.54 -4.36
CA VAL A 95 0.12 2.93 -4.45
C VAL A 95 0.01 3.59 -3.09
N PRO A 96 1.11 4.02 -2.46
CA PRO A 96 1.06 4.74 -1.21
C PRO A 96 0.26 6.03 -1.35
N ARG A 97 -0.51 6.41 -0.33
CA ARG A 97 -1.25 7.68 -0.32
C ARG A 97 -0.35 8.89 -0.07
N ARG A 98 0.77 8.67 0.58
CA ARG A 98 1.83 9.64 0.91
C ARG A 98 3.17 8.93 0.86
N PRO A 99 4.29 9.63 0.66
CA PRO A 99 5.61 9.02 0.72
C PRO A 99 5.78 8.21 2.01
N LEU A 100 6.27 6.99 1.89
CA LEU A 100 6.42 6.07 3.04
C LEU A 100 7.41 6.62 4.08
N THR A 101 8.43 7.32 3.63
CA THR A 101 9.38 8.02 4.51
C THR A 101 8.67 9.06 5.38
N THR A 102 7.74 9.82 4.81
CA THR A 102 6.91 10.79 5.55
C THR A 102 6.04 10.10 6.59
N VAL A 103 5.34 9.03 6.20
CA VAL A 103 4.47 8.25 7.10
C VAL A 103 5.24 7.70 8.30
N VAL A 104 6.41 7.12 8.05
CA VAL A 104 7.28 6.57 9.11
C VAL A 104 7.81 7.66 10.03
N ARG A 105 8.22 8.80 9.48
CA ARG A 105 8.73 9.94 10.27
C ARG A 105 7.64 10.54 11.16
N GLU A 106 6.45 10.76 10.64
CA GLU A 106 5.31 11.27 11.42
C GLU A 106 4.96 10.32 12.56
N ARG A 107 4.88 9.02 12.29
CA ARG A 107 4.61 8.03 13.34
C ARG A 107 5.69 8.00 14.43
N ALA A 108 6.95 8.08 14.04
CA ALA A 108 8.05 8.15 15.01
C ALA A 108 8.00 9.44 15.84
N ARG A 109 7.62 10.59 15.24
CA ARG A 109 7.42 11.85 15.97
C ARG A 109 6.27 11.78 16.97
N GLU A 110 5.14 11.20 16.60
CA GLU A 110 4.01 10.98 17.52
C GLU A 110 4.45 10.19 18.74
N LEU A 111 5.18 9.09 18.54
CA LEU A 111 5.71 8.27 19.64
C LEU A 111 6.75 9.03 20.47
N ALA A 112 7.63 9.81 19.84
CA ALA A 112 8.61 10.63 20.54
C ALA A 112 7.95 11.66 21.45
N ARG A 113 6.94 12.39 20.93
CA ARG A 113 6.15 13.35 21.73
C ARG A 113 5.44 12.70 22.89
N GLY A 114 4.82 11.54 22.68
CA GLY A 114 4.18 10.78 23.76
C GLY A 114 5.16 10.39 24.86
N GLN A 115 6.36 9.92 24.49
CA GLN A 115 7.40 9.57 25.46
C GLN A 115 7.93 10.80 26.22
N LEU A 116 8.17 11.92 25.52
CA LEU A 116 8.62 13.17 26.14
C LEU A 116 7.56 13.76 27.06
N ALA A 117 6.29 13.74 26.68
CA ALA A 117 5.19 14.21 27.52
C ALA A 117 5.06 13.37 28.80
N ALA A 118 5.20 12.04 28.72
CA ALA A 118 5.18 11.17 29.87
C ALA A 118 6.34 11.46 30.84
N VAL A 119 7.54 11.74 30.31
CA VAL A 119 8.70 12.14 31.13
C VAL A 119 8.51 13.53 31.75
N ALA A 120 8.02 14.51 30.97
CA ALA A 120 7.76 15.86 31.46
C ALA A 120 6.68 15.89 32.54
N GLN A 121 5.67 15.04 32.45
CA GLN A 121 4.64 14.89 33.49
C GLN A 121 5.18 14.30 34.80
N THR A 122 6.27 13.55 34.73
CA THR A 122 6.95 12.96 35.91
C THR A 122 7.97 13.92 36.50
N MET A 123 8.50 14.86 35.70
CA MET A 123 9.44 15.90 36.09
C MET A 123 8.75 17.24 35.98
N LEU A 124 8.28 17.78 37.10
CA LEU A 124 7.85 19.18 37.21
C LEU A 124 9.09 20.08 36.98
N LEU A 125 9.42 20.38 35.75
CA LEU A 125 10.51 21.29 35.36
C LEU A 125 9.98 22.45 34.57
N GLU A 126 10.12 23.61 35.24
CA GLU A 126 9.92 24.95 34.77
C GLU A 126 10.75 25.30 33.51
N ASP A 127 10.11 25.94 32.56
CA ASP A 127 10.51 27.17 31.85
C ASP A 127 11.90 27.32 31.22
N GLN A 128 12.47 26.27 30.65
CA GLN A 128 13.59 26.47 29.70
C GLN A 128 13.58 25.38 28.66
N ALA A 129 12.88 25.53 27.51
CA ALA A 129 13.16 24.46 26.58
C ALA A 129 12.43 24.43 25.23
N THR A 130 12.10 25.47 24.56
CA THR A 130 11.47 25.30 23.24
C THR A 130 12.47 24.71 22.24
N ASP A 131 13.68 25.16 22.20
CA ASP A 131 14.70 24.67 21.24
C ASP A 131 15.29 23.31 21.67
N GLN A 132 15.56 23.13 22.97
CA GLN A 132 16.04 21.83 23.48
C GLN A 132 15.00 20.73 23.35
N ALA A 133 13.71 21.03 23.55
CA ALA A 133 12.63 20.07 23.40
C ALA A 133 12.49 19.63 21.94
N ALA A 134 12.60 20.55 20.99
CA ALA A 134 12.54 20.22 19.56
C ALA A 134 13.73 19.36 19.11
N GLU A 135 14.92 19.65 19.60
CA GLU A 135 16.12 18.86 19.29
C GLU A 135 16.03 17.43 19.92
N LEU A 136 15.52 17.34 21.13
CA LEU A 136 15.29 16.08 21.81
C LEU A 136 14.22 15.22 21.10
N GLU A 137 13.13 15.86 20.64
CA GLU A 137 12.09 15.21 19.80
C GLU A 137 12.72 14.62 18.53
N ASP A 138 13.58 15.40 17.87
CA ASP A 138 14.19 15.01 16.60
C ASP A 138 15.21 13.87 16.81
N GLN A 139 16.00 13.92 17.87
CA GLN A 139 16.93 12.85 18.23
C GLN A 139 16.17 11.56 18.58
N LEU A 140 15.11 11.66 19.37
CA LEU A 140 14.29 10.51 19.74
C LEU A 140 13.57 9.93 18.53
N THR A 141 13.06 10.78 17.65
CA THR A 141 12.44 10.36 16.37
C THR A 141 13.41 9.52 15.53
N ARG A 142 14.64 10.02 15.31
CA ARG A 142 15.69 9.28 14.59
C ARG A 142 16.00 7.94 15.23
N ARG A 143 16.11 7.91 16.56
CA ARG A 143 16.38 6.68 17.33
C ARG A 143 15.26 5.67 17.23
N LEU A 144 13.99 6.10 17.28
CA LEU A 144 12.83 5.24 17.11
C LEU A 144 12.76 4.64 15.70
N ILE A 145 13.07 5.41 14.65
CA ILE A 145 13.14 4.91 13.28
C ILE A 145 14.24 3.85 13.16
N ALA A 146 15.43 4.11 13.69
CA ALA A 146 16.54 3.19 13.64
C ALA A 146 16.28 1.90 14.45
N ARG A 147 15.62 1.99 15.59
CA ARG A 147 15.24 0.84 16.43
C ARG A 147 14.16 -0.03 15.78
N GLY A 148 13.28 0.56 14.97
CA GLY A 148 12.10 -0.10 14.41
C GLY A 148 10.99 -0.37 15.44
N GLY A 149 9.96 -1.12 15.04
CA GLY A 149 8.84 -1.49 15.93
C GLY A 149 7.81 -0.38 16.15
N LEU A 150 7.75 0.62 15.26
CA LEU A 150 6.84 1.77 15.37
C LEU A 150 5.35 1.39 15.38
N TRP A 151 5.02 0.20 14.89
CA TRP A 151 3.66 -0.29 14.69
C TRP A 151 3.23 -1.34 15.72
N SER A 152 4.13 -1.74 16.62
CA SER A 152 3.87 -2.82 17.59
C SER A 152 3.01 -2.43 18.80
N GLN A 153 2.64 -1.14 18.96
CA GLN A 153 1.88 -0.62 20.10
C GLN A 153 0.38 -0.37 19.81
N GLN A 154 -0.18 -0.83 18.70
CA GLN A 154 -1.59 -0.63 18.38
C GLN A 154 -2.48 -1.88 18.61
N ALA A 155 -2.02 -2.83 19.41
CA ALA A 155 -2.82 -4.02 19.77
C ALA A 155 -3.37 -3.92 21.20
N SER A 156 -3.87 -2.75 21.61
CA SER A 156 -4.58 -2.59 22.89
C SER A 156 -5.61 -1.48 22.73
N ASP A 157 -6.72 -1.83 22.10
CA ASP A 157 -8.05 -1.28 22.33
C ASP A 157 -9.07 -2.33 21.87
#